data_d2366f54ba2ab2ee2c4197d846159f76
#
_entry.id   d2366f54ba2ab2ee2c4197d846159f76
#
_cell.length_a   1.000
_cell.length_b   1.000
_cell.length_c   1.000
_cell.angle_alpha   90.00
_cell.angle_beta   90.00
_cell.angle_gamma   90.00
#
_symmetry.space_group_name_H-M   'P 1'
#
loop_
_entity.id
_entity.type
_entity.pdbx_description
1 polymer ?
#
loop_
_entity_poly.entity_id
_entity_poly.type
_entity_poly.pdbx_seq_one_letter_code
_entity_poly.pdbx_strand_id
1 'polypeptide(L)'
;MKLKKKQKNKYDYILEVFPSLEKAVSICYFFLMLGVFPLYVKNQYEAIGDTKFQLFYTGTLFYLGISALLFMLKGMIEGLRNQEEIRGSKNQQWKSSFFRDKLKTGEGKQESNLIDLAVFSYGFLVLLSFLLSEHKDYALRGADGWGMGLISQMIFVGMYFFLSRQHHYYKTAFLFHLAASALTFLLGILHRFQVDPLGMYEGLNLQQITEFLSTIGQATWFSSYICTVFPMGLMLQYTVKQKKWRYVAGIYNSISFGILVTQNSDSAFFALAGILGLLALFSCKKIEYWKHFLELMILMWTTFVFIGILQRIFVERAVPLNSLSLFFSQSIFSVAMLVISIVFSLAYKQVKEEREGQVMKVTSLVIKSGAVAALVLILGIILFIYWNTTGQLLSWFGYQSNNNYLYFDGHWGNNRGSSWMIAWQEFGRLPLYQKLFGVGPDAFSAHLYNVPEVQQRLQQLWGNLRLTNAHNEYLNSLFCYGIFGLLSWLFLLTAGIKRYGKKAEENPIFMGFALCIIGYSCHNLFCYQQVCCTPFLFLMIGVAESYSACFPLTNRRK
;
A
#
# COMPACT_ATOMS: atom_id res chain seq x y z
N MET A 1 14.00 -41.92 -31.70
CA MET A 1 13.30 -42.58 -30.60
C MET A 1 12.03 -41.78 -30.31
N LYS A 2 10.84 -42.25 -30.78
CA LYS A 2 9.59 -41.56 -30.58
C LYS A 2 9.22 -41.68 -29.10
N LEU A 3 9.24 -40.55 -28.36
CA LEU A 3 8.67 -40.48 -27.01
C LEU A 3 7.19 -40.92 -27.08
N LYS A 4 6.87 -42.11 -26.54
CA LYS A 4 5.47 -42.53 -26.36
C LYS A 4 4.75 -41.46 -25.53
N LYS A 5 3.78 -40.77 -26.11
CA LYS A 5 2.86 -39.92 -25.34
C LYS A 5 2.24 -40.77 -24.23
N LYS A 6 2.56 -40.43 -22.96
CA LYS A 6 1.97 -41.09 -21.79
C LYS A 6 0.45 -40.90 -21.91
N GLN A 7 -0.31 -41.98 -21.90
CA GLN A 7 -1.77 -41.93 -21.99
C GLN A 7 -2.28 -41.23 -20.73
N LYS A 8 -3.05 -40.15 -20.90
CA LYS A 8 -3.58 -39.40 -19.77
C LYS A 8 -4.53 -40.26 -18.94
N ASN A 9 -4.36 -40.26 -17.62
CA ASN A 9 -5.26 -40.89 -16.69
C ASN A 9 -6.54 -40.01 -16.48
N LYS A 10 -7.65 -40.59 -16.02
CA LYS A 10 -8.89 -39.88 -15.70
C LYS A 10 -8.66 -38.70 -14.73
N TYR A 11 -7.72 -38.85 -13.79
CA TYR A 11 -7.38 -37.79 -12.84
C TYR A 11 -6.64 -36.62 -13.50
N ASP A 12 -5.86 -36.85 -14.56
CA ASP A 12 -5.16 -35.78 -15.28
C ASP A 12 -6.18 -34.82 -15.93
N TYR A 13 -7.28 -35.35 -16.50
CA TYR A 13 -8.36 -34.52 -17.06
C TYR A 13 -9.05 -33.66 -15.99
N ILE A 14 -9.28 -34.23 -14.80
CA ILE A 14 -9.90 -33.50 -13.70
C ILE A 14 -8.96 -32.40 -13.19
N LEU A 15 -7.66 -32.72 -13.02
CA LEU A 15 -6.65 -31.76 -12.56
C LEU A 15 -6.45 -30.60 -13.54
N GLU A 16 -6.66 -30.80 -14.84
CA GLU A 16 -6.60 -29.73 -15.86
C GLU A 16 -7.70 -28.66 -15.71
N VAL A 17 -8.78 -28.96 -15.00
CA VAL A 17 -9.88 -27.99 -14.78
C VAL A 17 -9.55 -27.02 -13.64
N PHE A 18 -8.79 -27.43 -12.62
CA PHE A 18 -8.52 -26.63 -11.42
C PHE A 18 -7.91 -25.25 -11.71
N PRO A 19 -6.90 -25.10 -12.59
CA PRO A 19 -6.36 -23.77 -12.88
C PRO A 19 -7.40 -22.79 -13.43
N SER A 20 -8.37 -23.28 -14.19
CA SER A 20 -9.46 -22.45 -14.72
C SER A 20 -10.44 -22.04 -13.63
N LEU A 21 -10.76 -22.94 -12.70
CA LEU A 21 -11.61 -22.65 -11.54
C LEU A 21 -10.93 -21.67 -10.58
N GLU A 22 -9.68 -21.94 -10.20
CA GLU A 22 -8.87 -21.04 -9.35
C GLU A 22 -8.80 -19.64 -9.95
N LYS A 23 -8.59 -19.55 -11.28
CA LYS A 23 -8.57 -18.27 -12.00
C LYS A 23 -9.93 -17.56 -11.97
N ALA A 24 -11.04 -18.28 -12.21
CA ALA A 24 -12.38 -17.71 -12.18
C ALA A 24 -12.72 -17.14 -10.80
N VAL A 25 -12.46 -17.92 -9.74
CA VAL A 25 -12.67 -17.50 -8.34
C VAL A 25 -11.87 -16.23 -8.03
N SER A 26 -10.62 -16.15 -8.47
CA SER A 26 -9.79 -14.95 -8.26
C SER A 26 -10.23 -13.74 -9.05
N ILE A 27 -10.72 -13.94 -10.29
CA ILE A 27 -11.30 -12.82 -11.08
C ILE A 27 -12.55 -12.27 -10.38
N CYS A 28 -13.43 -13.13 -9.85
CA CYS A 28 -14.57 -12.70 -9.06
C CYS A 28 -14.16 -11.92 -7.81
N TYR A 29 -13.11 -12.39 -7.12
CA TYR A 29 -12.57 -11.70 -5.95
C TYR A 29 -11.93 -10.35 -6.31
N PHE A 30 -11.19 -10.27 -7.41
CA PHE A 30 -10.66 -9.01 -7.91
C PHE A 30 -11.76 -8.03 -8.32
N PHE A 31 -12.82 -8.52 -8.95
CA PHE A 31 -14.00 -7.70 -9.24
C PHE A 31 -14.61 -7.14 -7.95
N LEU A 32 -14.74 -7.97 -6.92
CA LEU A 32 -15.25 -7.53 -5.62
C LEU A 32 -14.33 -6.48 -4.99
N MET A 33 -13.03 -6.78 -4.85
CA MET A 33 -12.11 -5.93 -4.07
C MET A 33 -11.61 -4.72 -4.86
N LEU A 34 -11.32 -4.87 -6.15
CA LEU A 34 -10.75 -3.80 -6.97
C LEU A 34 -11.83 -3.01 -7.75
N GLY A 35 -13.02 -3.60 -7.95
CA GLY A 35 -14.13 -2.99 -8.66
C GLY A 35 -15.22 -2.47 -7.72
N VAL A 36 -15.84 -3.36 -6.95
CA VAL A 36 -17.02 -3.03 -6.12
C VAL A 36 -16.62 -2.31 -4.83
N PHE A 37 -15.65 -2.83 -4.09
CA PHE A 37 -15.29 -2.32 -2.76
C PHE A 37 -15.02 -0.81 -2.74
N PRO A 38 -14.22 -0.22 -3.64
CA PRO A 38 -13.96 1.22 -3.59
C PRO A 38 -15.23 2.06 -3.76
N LEU A 39 -16.20 1.56 -4.53
CA LEU A 39 -17.43 2.27 -4.88
C LEU A 39 -18.60 1.95 -3.97
N TYR A 40 -18.51 0.89 -3.16
CA TYR A 40 -19.63 0.42 -2.35
C TYR A 40 -19.94 1.35 -1.18
N VAL A 41 -21.19 1.80 -1.11
CA VAL A 41 -21.74 2.65 -0.04
C VAL A 41 -23.13 2.13 0.30
N LYS A 42 -23.54 2.18 1.56
CA LYS A 42 -24.86 1.74 2.01
C LYS A 42 -25.69 2.92 2.54
N ASN A 43 -25.16 3.66 3.51
CA ASN A 43 -25.85 4.75 4.18
C ASN A 43 -24.95 6.01 4.17
N GLN A 44 -24.60 6.51 2.98
CA GLN A 44 -23.70 7.68 2.85
C GLN A 44 -22.41 7.48 3.68
N TYR A 45 -22.06 8.43 4.57
CA TYR A 45 -20.89 8.30 5.45
C TYR A 45 -21.20 7.72 6.83
N GLU A 46 -22.47 7.43 7.13
CA GLU A 46 -22.83 6.80 8.40
C GLU A 46 -22.29 5.37 8.43
N ALA A 47 -21.51 5.06 9.46
CA ALA A 47 -20.84 3.76 9.63
C ALA A 47 -20.13 3.21 8.36
N ILE A 48 -19.57 4.11 7.53
CA ILE A 48 -18.92 3.71 6.27
C ILE A 48 -17.75 2.76 6.50
N GLY A 49 -17.01 2.93 7.61
CA GLY A 49 -15.94 2.03 8.04
C GLY A 49 -16.44 0.60 8.24
N ASP A 50 -17.52 0.44 9.00
CA ASP A 50 -18.16 -0.86 9.26
C ASP A 50 -18.72 -1.48 7.98
N THR A 51 -19.35 -0.68 7.14
CA THR A 51 -19.88 -1.12 5.84
C THR A 51 -18.77 -1.67 4.94
N LYS A 52 -17.64 -0.96 4.84
CA LYS A 52 -16.44 -1.41 4.11
C LYS A 52 -15.83 -2.67 4.74
N PHE A 53 -15.73 -2.70 6.07
CA PHE A 53 -15.19 -3.84 6.79
C PHE A 53 -16.04 -5.09 6.57
N GLN A 54 -17.36 -5.00 6.67
CA GLN A 54 -18.27 -6.12 6.43
C GLN A 54 -18.13 -6.68 5.01
N LEU A 55 -18.07 -5.80 4.00
CA LEU A 55 -17.89 -6.24 2.61
C LEU A 55 -16.54 -6.94 2.41
N PHE A 56 -15.46 -6.35 2.92
CA PHE A 56 -14.13 -6.96 2.89
C PHE A 56 -14.11 -8.31 3.60
N TYR A 57 -14.58 -8.34 4.84
CA TYR A 57 -14.53 -9.51 5.71
C TYR A 57 -15.32 -10.69 5.11
N THR A 58 -16.59 -10.47 4.78
CA THR A 58 -17.45 -11.53 4.24
C THR A 58 -16.98 -11.99 2.85
N GLY A 59 -16.64 -11.05 1.97
CA GLY A 59 -16.19 -11.37 0.61
C GLY A 59 -14.85 -12.09 0.61
N THR A 60 -13.91 -11.70 1.49
CA THR A 60 -12.60 -12.35 1.58
C THR A 60 -12.70 -13.72 2.24
N LEU A 61 -13.51 -13.89 3.30
CA LEU A 61 -13.75 -15.22 3.88
C LEU A 61 -14.37 -16.18 2.88
N PHE A 62 -15.31 -15.72 2.06
CA PHE A 62 -15.90 -16.54 1.00
C PHE A 62 -14.84 -16.94 -0.04
N TYR A 63 -14.00 -16.01 -0.48
CA TYR A 63 -12.87 -16.29 -1.35
C TYR A 63 -11.91 -17.31 -0.76
N LEU A 64 -11.51 -17.13 0.50
CA LEU A 64 -10.60 -18.04 1.20
C LEU A 64 -11.20 -19.43 1.38
N GLY A 65 -12.49 -19.50 1.71
CA GLY A 65 -13.22 -20.77 1.86
C GLY A 65 -13.26 -21.58 0.56
N ILE A 66 -13.63 -20.95 -0.55
CA ILE A 66 -13.61 -21.60 -1.87
C ILE A 66 -12.20 -22.00 -2.28
N SER A 67 -11.23 -21.11 -2.10
CA SER A 67 -9.84 -21.39 -2.46
C SER A 67 -9.24 -22.53 -1.64
N ALA A 68 -9.55 -22.62 -0.35
CA ALA A 68 -9.16 -23.73 0.52
C ALA A 68 -9.82 -25.04 0.09
N LEU A 69 -11.11 -25.01 -0.25
CA LEU A 69 -11.82 -26.19 -0.77
C LEU A 69 -11.18 -26.69 -2.07
N LEU A 70 -10.94 -25.82 -3.03
CA LEU A 70 -10.27 -26.17 -4.29
C LEU A 70 -8.88 -26.75 -4.05
N PHE A 71 -8.11 -26.14 -3.14
CA PHE A 71 -6.76 -26.62 -2.76
C PHE A 71 -6.81 -28.04 -2.15
N MET A 72 -7.74 -28.29 -1.23
CA MET A 72 -7.94 -29.62 -0.62
C MET A 72 -8.37 -30.66 -1.65
N LEU A 73 -9.37 -30.34 -2.50
CA LEU A 73 -9.87 -31.25 -3.54
C LEU A 73 -8.76 -31.61 -4.54
N LYS A 74 -7.97 -30.61 -4.98
CA LYS A 74 -6.83 -30.82 -5.87
C LYS A 74 -5.81 -31.75 -5.23
N GLY A 75 -5.45 -31.53 -3.96
CA GLY A 75 -4.55 -32.39 -3.20
C GLY A 75 -5.04 -33.84 -3.06
N MET A 76 -6.36 -34.03 -2.82
CA MET A 76 -6.98 -35.36 -2.76
C MET A 76 -6.88 -36.07 -4.12
N ILE A 77 -7.21 -35.39 -5.22
CA ILE A 77 -7.16 -35.98 -6.57
C ILE A 77 -5.71 -36.29 -6.98
N GLU A 78 -4.75 -35.43 -6.66
CA GLU A 78 -3.31 -35.74 -6.84
C GLU A 78 -2.88 -36.96 -6.05
N GLY A 79 -3.36 -37.11 -4.81
CA GLY A 79 -3.13 -38.28 -3.96
C GLY A 79 -3.67 -39.58 -4.60
N LEU A 80 -4.91 -39.55 -5.09
CA LEU A 80 -5.55 -40.69 -5.79
C LEU A 80 -4.81 -41.06 -7.09
N ARG A 81 -4.41 -40.08 -7.90
CA ARG A 81 -3.59 -40.28 -9.10
C ARG A 81 -2.29 -41.01 -8.77
N ASN A 82 -1.59 -40.52 -7.75
CA ASN A 82 -0.31 -41.10 -7.35
C ASN A 82 -0.48 -42.55 -6.85
N GLN A 83 -1.57 -42.86 -6.12
CA GLN A 83 -1.87 -44.26 -5.69
C GLN A 83 -2.13 -45.18 -6.89
N GLU A 84 -2.85 -44.72 -7.91
CA GLU A 84 -3.13 -45.51 -9.12
C GLU A 84 -1.86 -45.75 -9.96
N GLU A 85 -0.98 -44.74 -10.08
CA GLU A 85 0.33 -44.89 -10.73
C GLU A 85 1.22 -45.90 -9.99
N ILE A 86 1.22 -45.92 -8.66
CA ILE A 86 1.95 -46.87 -7.85
C ILE A 86 1.42 -48.31 -8.03
N ARG A 87 0.08 -48.48 -8.05
CA ARG A 87 -0.57 -49.79 -8.28
C ARG A 87 -0.31 -50.35 -9.69
N GLY A 88 -0.17 -49.45 -10.69
CA GLY A 88 0.14 -49.82 -12.07
C GLY A 88 1.61 -50.16 -12.32
N SER A 89 2.52 -49.81 -11.44
CA SER A 89 3.96 -50.08 -11.55
C SER A 89 4.32 -51.35 -10.82
N LYS A 90 4.52 -52.44 -11.58
CA LYS A 90 4.92 -53.78 -11.06
C LYS A 90 6.35 -53.87 -10.52
N ASN A 91 7.09 -52.79 -10.36
CA ASN A 91 8.46 -52.79 -9.83
C ASN A 91 8.53 -52.13 -8.44
N GLN A 92 8.68 -52.99 -7.43
CA GLN A 92 9.01 -52.65 -6.07
C GLN A 92 10.44 -52.09 -5.96
N GLN A 93 10.60 -50.79 -6.16
CA GLN A 93 11.67 -50.03 -5.49
C GLN A 93 11.03 -48.83 -4.77
N TRP A 94 10.33 -49.19 -3.73
CA TRP A 94 9.75 -48.30 -2.79
C TRP A 94 10.75 -48.03 -1.67
N LYS A 95 11.36 -46.90 -1.65
CA LYS A 95 11.73 -46.20 -0.41
C LYS A 95 12.44 -44.88 -0.74
N SER A 96 11.96 -43.82 -0.15
CA SER A 96 12.66 -42.53 0.03
C SER A 96 12.64 -41.49 -1.11
N SER A 97 12.18 -41.80 -2.33
CA SER A 97 12.19 -40.78 -3.40
C SER A 97 11.01 -39.79 -3.34
N PHE A 98 9.86 -40.20 -2.84
CA PHE A 98 8.63 -39.38 -2.91
C PHE A 98 8.72 -38.03 -2.19
N PHE A 99 9.34 -37.97 -1.01
CA PHE A 99 9.64 -36.69 -0.33
C PHE A 99 10.87 -36.00 -0.93
N ARG A 100 11.86 -36.77 -1.41
CA ARG A 100 13.10 -36.26 -1.98
C ARG A 100 12.92 -35.73 -3.40
N ASP A 101 12.02 -36.31 -4.21
CA ASP A 101 11.77 -35.88 -5.59
C ASP A 101 10.79 -34.67 -5.64
N LYS A 102 9.80 -34.54 -4.74
CA LYS A 102 9.06 -33.28 -4.59
C LYS A 102 9.95 -32.13 -4.09
N LEU A 103 11.03 -32.43 -3.39
CA LEU A 103 12.07 -31.47 -3.03
C LEU A 103 13.12 -31.27 -4.15
N LYS A 104 13.24 -32.20 -5.11
CA LYS A 104 14.23 -32.16 -6.21
C LYS A 104 13.66 -31.84 -7.59
N THR A 105 12.36 -31.96 -7.85
CA THR A 105 11.74 -31.58 -9.13
C THR A 105 11.53 -30.07 -9.26
N GLY A 106 12.11 -29.30 -8.37
CA GLY A 106 12.45 -27.92 -8.59
C GLY A 106 13.76 -27.80 -9.34
N GLU A 107 13.82 -28.18 -10.61
CA GLU A 107 14.82 -27.69 -11.56
C GLU A 107 14.52 -26.20 -11.87
N GLY A 108 14.80 -25.39 -10.99
CA GLY A 108 14.98 -24.01 -10.76
C GLY A 108 15.16 -23.91 -9.27
N LYS A 109 16.34 -23.52 -8.82
CA LYS A 109 16.54 -23.09 -7.43
C LYS A 109 15.40 -22.13 -7.14
N GLN A 110 14.36 -22.62 -6.46
CA GLN A 110 13.36 -21.77 -5.84
C GLN A 110 14.16 -20.92 -4.88
N GLU A 111 14.57 -19.72 -5.32
CA GLU A 111 15.05 -18.70 -4.40
C GLU A 111 14.01 -18.72 -3.30
N SER A 112 14.42 -19.12 -2.10
CA SER A 112 13.54 -19.12 -0.94
C SER A 112 12.78 -17.82 -0.99
N ASN A 113 11.45 -17.87 -1.17
CA ASN A 113 10.70 -16.66 -1.48
C ASN A 113 10.71 -15.81 -0.23
N LEU A 114 11.60 -14.80 -0.18
CA LEU A 114 11.75 -13.91 0.96
C LEU A 114 10.43 -13.24 1.34
N ILE A 115 9.51 -13.09 0.37
CA ILE A 115 8.18 -12.55 0.65
C ILE A 115 7.34 -13.57 1.42
N ASP A 116 7.39 -14.86 1.04
CA ASP A 116 6.72 -15.91 1.82
C ASP A 116 7.23 -15.92 3.27
N LEU A 117 8.55 -15.91 3.45
CA LEU A 117 9.15 -15.84 4.77
C LEU A 117 8.68 -14.61 5.54
N ALA A 118 8.66 -13.44 4.89
CA ALA A 118 8.26 -12.19 5.53
C ALA A 118 6.77 -12.20 5.95
N VAL A 119 5.87 -12.65 5.06
CA VAL A 119 4.42 -12.72 5.35
C VAL A 119 4.13 -13.73 6.45
N PHE A 120 4.74 -14.92 6.39
CA PHE A 120 4.50 -15.95 7.42
C PHE A 120 5.15 -15.60 8.75
N SER A 121 6.33 -14.97 8.75
CA SER A 121 6.94 -14.44 9.98
C SER A 121 6.06 -13.37 10.64
N TYR A 122 5.50 -12.46 9.82
CA TYR A 122 4.54 -11.46 10.30
C TYR A 122 3.32 -12.15 10.91
N GLY A 123 2.66 -13.04 10.17
CA GLY A 123 1.47 -13.76 10.67
C GLY A 123 1.75 -14.57 11.96
N PHE A 124 2.90 -15.23 12.03
CA PHE A 124 3.32 -15.96 13.23
C PHE A 124 3.50 -15.05 14.46
N LEU A 125 4.17 -13.90 14.28
CA LEU A 125 4.40 -12.95 15.37
C LEU A 125 3.11 -12.25 15.82
N VAL A 126 2.19 -11.97 14.89
CA VAL A 126 0.85 -11.48 15.23
C VAL A 126 0.06 -12.52 16.04
N LEU A 127 0.11 -13.79 15.62
CA LEU A 127 -0.50 -14.89 16.38
C LEU A 127 0.12 -15.05 17.78
N LEU A 128 1.44 -14.98 17.87
CA LEU A 128 2.15 -15.07 19.15
C LEU A 128 1.78 -13.89 20.06
N SER A 129 1.73 -12.67 19.53
CA SER A 129 1.25 -11.48 20.25
C SER A 129 -0.17 -11.68 20.79
N PHE A 130 -1.07 -12.24 19.99
CA PHE A 130 -2.42 -12.58 20.44
C PHE A 130 -2.40 -13.61 21.57
N LEU A 131 -1.62 -14.70 21.44
CA LEU A 131 -1.53 -15.74 22.45
C LEU A 131 -1.01 -15.23 23.80
N LEU A 132 -0.16 -14.22 23.78
CA LEU A 132 0.40 -13.57 24.97
C LEU A 132 -0.43 -12.38 25.49
N SER A 133 -1.44 -11.93 24.73
CA SER A 133 -2.26 -10.78 25.08
C SER A 133 -3.12 -11.04 26.32
N GLU A 134 -3.27 -10.03 27.16
CA GLU A 134 -4.22 -9.97 28.27
C GLU A 134 -5.63 -9.54 27.83
N HIS A 135 -5.75 -8.97 26.60
CA HIS A 135 -6.97 -8.43 26.03
C HIS A 135 -7.54 -9.33 24.92
N LYS A 136 -7.73 -10.64 25.19
CA LYS A 136 -8.06 -11.68 24.20
C LYS A 136 -9.26 -11.35 23.31
N ASP A 137 -10.38 -10.98 23.93
CA ASP A 137 -11.64 -10.73 23.20
C ASP A 137 -11.50 -9.54 22.24
N TYR A 138 -10.83 -8.48 22.72
CA TYR A 138 -10.55 -7.30 21.92
C TYR A 138 -9.53 -7.59 20.82
N ALA A 139 -8.43 -8.26 21.17
CA ALA A 139 -7.36 -8.58 20.22
C ALA A 139 -7.78 -9.59 19.15
N LEU A 140 -8.82 -10.40 19.39
CA LEU A 140 -9.36 -11.33 18.40
C LEU A 140 -10.04 -10.60 17.26
N ARG A 141 -10.91 -9.65 17.55
CA ARG A 141 -11.76 -8.93 16.59
C ARG A 141 -11.19 -7.56 16.21
N GLY A 142 -10.48 -6.91 17.11
CA GLY A 142 -9.99 -5.53 16.99
C GLY A 142 -10.98 -4.51 17.55
N ALA A 143 -10.60 -3.23 17.42
CA ALA A 143 -11.42 -2.10 17.81
C ALA A 143 -12.70 -2.02 16.98
N ASP A 144 -13.82 -1.67 17.61
CA ASP A 144 -15.09 -1.43 16.93
C ASP A 144 -14.92 -0.36 15.85
N GLY A 145 -15.47 -0.59 14.67
CA GLY A 145 -15.35 0.28 13.50
C GLY A 145 -14.05 0.08 12.69
N TRP A 146 -13.04 -0.62 13.23
CA TRP A 146 -11.73 -0.83 12.59
C TRP A 146 -11.43 -2.29 12.29
N GLY A 147 -11.70 -3.18 13.23
CA GLY A 147 -11.65 -4.62 13.06
C GLY A 147 -10.29 -5.19 12.66
N MET A 148 -9.17 -4.56 13.06
CA MET A 148 -7.82 -4.97 12.67
C MET A 148 -7.18 -6.00 13.64
N GLY A 149 -8.01 -6.74 14.40
CA GLY A 149 -7.57 -7.83 15.28
C GLY A 149 -7.01 -9.04 14.54
N LEU A 150 -6.71 -10.11 15.30
CA LEU A 150 -6.10 -11.34 14.79
C LEU A 150 -6.80 -11.90 13.55
N ILE A 151 -8.13 -11.93 13.56
CA ILE A 151 -8.90 -12.51 12.43
C ILE A 151 -8.56 -11.79 11.12
N SER A 152 -8.59 -10.46 11.11
CA SER A 152 -8.27 -9.67 9.91
C SER A 152 -6.81 -9.86 9.48
N GLN A 153 -5.87 -9.93 10.43
CA GLN A 153 -4.47 -10.18 10.12
C GLN A 153 -4.25 -11.57 9.49
N MET A 154 -4.94 -12.60 10.00
CA MET A 154 -4.86 -13.94 9.40
C MET A 154 -5.56 -14.01 8.04
N ILE A 155 -6.62 -13.24 7.83
CA ILE A 155 -7.27 -13.06 6.51
C ILE A 155 -6.26 -12.46 5.50
N PHE A 156 -5.46 -11.45 5.88
CA PHE A 156 -4.43 -10.89 5.01
C PHE A 156 -3.37 -11.93 4.62
N VAL A 157 -2.88 -12.71 5.58
CA VAL A 157 -1.92 -13.80 5.33
C VAL A 157 -2.52 -14.87 4.41
N GLY A 158 -3.77 -15.28 4.66
CA GLY A 158 -4.50 -16.25 3.83
C GLY A 158 -4.73 -15.73 2.40
N MET A 159 -5.13 -14.47 2.25
CA MET A 159 -5.30 -13.81 0.95
C MET A 159 -3.98 -13.82 0.15
N TYR A 160 -2.87 -13.41 0.77
CA TYR A 160 -1.57 -13.52 0.16
C TYR A 160 -1.24 -14.96 -0.24
N PHE A 161 -1.46 -15.94 0.66
CA PHE A 161 -1.15 -17.35 0.41
C PHE A 161 -1.84 -17.87 -0.86
N PHE A 162 -3.15 -17.70 -0.98
CA PHE A 162 -3.88 -18.22 -2.13
C PHE A 162 -3.57 -17.44 -3.42
N LEU A 163 -3.47 -16.12 -3.38
CA LEU A 163 -3.17 -15.31 -4.56
C LEU A 163 -1.78 -15.59 -5.12
N SER A 164 -0.77 -15.68 -4.28
CA SER A 164 0.63 -15.85 -4.72
C SER A 164 0.92 -17.20 -5.38
N ARG A 165 0.10 -18.26 -5.12
CA ARG A 165 0.28 -19.62 -5.66
C ARG A 165 -0.41 -19.86 -6.99
N GLN A 166 -1.19 -18.92 -7.50
CA GLN A 166 -1.99 -19.17 -8.71
C GLN A 166 -1.20 -19.08 -10.03
N HIS A 167 -0.04 -18.44 -10.04
CA HIS A 167 0.85 -18.32 -11.20
C HIS A 167 0.16 -17.80 -12.47
N HIS A 168 -0.70 -16.77 -12.33
CA HIS A 168 -1.42 -16.16 -13.43
C HIS A 168 -1.14 -14.67 -13.55
N TYR A 169 -1.17 -14.18 -14.80
CA TYR A 169 -1.26 -12.75 -15.06
C TYR A 169 -2.71 -12.31 -15.23
N TYR A 170 -3.18 -11.47 -14.31
CA TYR A 170 -4.55 -11.01 -14.27
C TYR A 170 -4.72 -9.64 -14.94
N LYS A 171 -4.76 -9.62 -16.28
CA LYS A 171 -5.04 -8.38 -17.02
C LYS A 171 -6.37 -7.75 -16.60
N THR A 172 -7.39 -8.56 -16.35
CA THR A 172 -8.71 -8.12 -15.90
C THR A 172 -8.68 -7.45 -14.53
N ALA A 173 -7.82 -7.90 -13.59
CA ALA A 173 -7.63 -7.25 -12.30
C ALA A 173 -7.14 -5.81 -12.45
N PHE A 174 -6.20 -5.56 -13.35
CA PHE A 174 -5.74 -4.22 -13.67
C PHE A 174 -6.83 -3.33 -14.25
N LEU A 175 -7.70 -3.86 -15.11
CA LEU A 175 -8.81 -3.11 -15.67
C LEU A 175 -9.82 -2.71 -14.59
N PHE A 176 -10.20 -3.64 -13.70
CA PHE A 176 -11.08 -3.32 -12.57
C PHE A 176 -10.47 -2.27 -11.66
N HIS A 177 -9.19 -2.44 -11.32
CA HIS A 177 -8.43 -1.51 -10.50
C HIS A 177 -8.42 -0.09 -11.08
N LEU A 178 -8.04 0.06 -12.35
CA LEU A 178 -7.94 1.36 -13.01
C LEU A 178 -9.31 2.02 -13.16
N ALA A 179 -10.34 1.26 -13.56
CA ALA A 179 -11.67 1.81 -13.77
C ALA A 179 -12.30 2.28 -12.45
N ALA A 180 -12.29 1.43 -11.42
CA ALA A 180 -12.91 1.75 -10.14
C ALA A 180 -12.15 2.85 -9.39
N SER A 181 -10.80 2.80 -9.39
CA SER A 181 -10.02 3.86 -8.76
C SER A 181 -10.17 5.20 -9.48
N ALA A 182 -10.18 5.24 -10.83
CA ALA A 182 -10.43 6.47 -11.58
C ALA A 182 -11.79 7.08 -11.24
N LEU A 183 -12.84 6.26 -11.17
CA LEU A 183 -14.19 6.72 -10.80
C LEU A 183 -14.23 7.22 -9.36
N THR A 184 -13.64 6.48 -8.41
CA THR A 184 -13.54 6.89 -7.01
C THR A 184 -12.77 8.21 -6.85
N PHE A 185 -11.68 8.40 -7.61
CA PHE A 185 -10.88 9.63 -7.60
C PHE A 185 -11.65 10.80 -8.20
N LEU A 186 -12.33 10.57 -9.33
CA LEU A 186 -13.16 11.60 -9.97
C LEU A 186 -14.30 12.07 -9.05
N LEU A 187 -14.99 11.14 -8.39
CA LEU A 187 -16.01 11.48 -7.39
C LEU A 187 -15.42 12.33 -6.25
N GLY A 188 -14.23 12.00 -5.77
CA GLY A 188 -13.54 12.80 -4.75
C GLY A 188 -13.19 14.21 -5.24
N ILE A 189 -12.76 14.39 -6.48
CA ILE A 189 -12.52 15.71 -7.07
C ILE A 189 -13.84 16.49 -7.17
N LEU A 190 -14.91 15.86 -7.68
CA LEU A 190 -16.22 16.50 -7.79
C LEU A 190 -16.75 16.98 -6.44
N HIS A 191 -16.60 16.15 -5.40
CA HIS A 191 -16.99 16.50 -4.03
C HIS A 191 -16.26 17.76 -3.51
N ARG A 192 -15.00 17.99 -3.91
CA ARG A 192 -14.26 19.20 -3.52
C ARG A 192 -14.78 20.48 -4.19
N PHE A 193 -15.60 20.34 -5.22
CA PHE A 193 -16.35 21.44 -5.83
C PHE A 193 -17.85 21.39 -5.50
N GLN A 194 -18.22 20.68 -4.43
CA GLN A 194 -19.61 20.47 -3.99
C GLN A 194 -20.53 19.92 -5.09
N VAL A 195 -19.97 19.13 -6.01
CA VAL A 195 -20.73 18.35 -6.97
C VAL A 195 -20.87 16.93 -6.42
N ASP A 196 -22.04 16.62 -5.93
CA ASP A 196 -22.33 15.35 -5.23
C ASP A 196 -23.41 14.54 -6.00
N PRO A 197 -23.00 13.78 -7.02
CA PRO A 197 -23.94 13.04 -7.85
C PRO A 197 -24.58 11.83 -7.13
N LEU A 198 -24.07 11.45 -5.95
CA LEU A 198 -24.56 10.30 -5.19
C LEU A 198 -25.32 10.71 -3.91
N GLY A 199 -25.49 12.01 -3.63
CA GLY A 199 -26.14 12.49 -2.42
C GLY A 199 -25.38 12.15 -1.14
N MET A 200 -24.05 12.02 -1.19
CA MET A 200 -23.21 11.63 -0.06
C MET A 200 -23.12 12.72 1.01
N TYR A 201 -23.33 13.98 0.64
CA TYR A 201 -23.23 15.14 1.53
C TYR A 201 -24.56 15.56 2.16
N GLU A 202 -25.63 14.87 1.84
CA GLU A 202 -26.94 15.16 2.40
C GLU A 202 -26.92 15.03 3.93
N GLY A 203 -27.35 16.08 4.63
CA GLY A 203 -27.36 16.14 6.09
C GLY A 203 -26.01 16.43 6.78
N LEU A 204 -24.89 16.58 6.03
CA LEU A 204 -23.61 16.93 6.60
C LEU A 204 -23.46 18.44 6.86
N ASN A 205 -22.78 18.79 7.95
CA ASN A 205 -22.35 20.15 8.20
C ASN A 205 -21.05 20.48 7.43
N LEU A 206 -20.66 21.76 7.39
CA LEU A 206 -19.50 22.22 6.63
C LEU A 206 -18.19 21.54 7.08
N GLN A 207 -17.99 21.29 8.38
CA GLN A 207 -16.82 20.60 8.90
C GLN A 207 -16.75 19.17 8.36
N GLN A 208 -17.85 18.44 8.40
CA GLN A 208 -17.93 17.07 7.86
C GLN A 208 -17.66 17.03 6.34
N ILE A 209 -18.16 18.01 5.58
CA ILE A 209 -17.88 18.14 4.14
C ILE A 209 -16.38 18.34 3.87
N THR A 210 -15.64 19.01 4.78
CA THR A 210 -14.18 19.13 4.64
C THR A 210 -13.43 17.83 4.95
N GLU A 211 -13.97 17.01 5.84
CA GLU A 211 -13.34 15.77 6.32
C GLU A 211 -13.67 14.54 5.47
N PHE A 212 -14.87 14.47 4.87
CA PHE A 212 -15.33 13.31 4.11
C PHE A 212 -15.37 13.58 2.61
N LEU A 213 -15.01 12.58 1.82
CA LEU A 213 -15.09 12.69 0.36
C LEU A 213 -15.13 11.34 -0.34
N SER A 214 -15.62 11.34 -1.57
CA SER A 214 -15.77 10.16 -2.42
C SER A 214 -16.62 9.08 -1.74
N THR A 215 -16.43 7.85 -2.14
CA THR A 215 -17.09 6.65 -1.61
C THR A 215 -16.21 5.90 -0.60
N ILE A 216 -15.06 6.45 -0.23
CA ILE A 216 -14.15 5.85 0.77
C ILE A 216 -14.40 6.43 2.16
N GLY A 217 -14.72 7.72 2.25
CA GLY A 217 -15.03 8.38 3.52
C GLY A 217 -14.00 9.42 3.93
N GLN A 218 -13.47 9.31 5.14
CA GLN A 218 -12.59 10.32 5.74
C GLN A 218 -11.31 10.57 4.92
N ALA A 219 -10.90 11.83 4.78
CA ALA A 219 -9.81 12.28 3.92
C ALA A 219 -8.49 11.51 4.12
N THR A 220 -8.12 11.17 5.37
CA THR A 220 -6.90 10.40 5.65
C THR A 220 -7.01 8.95 5.18
N TRP A 221 -8.19 8.32 5.28
CA TRP A 221 -8.41 6.96 4.76
C TRP A 221 -8.37 6.96 3.24
N PHE A 222 -9.00 7.96 2.65
CA PHE A 222 -9.00 8.09 1.20
C PHE A 222 -7.60 8.33 0.64
N SER A 223 -6.80 9.21 1.28
CA SER A 223 -5.42 9.43 0.87
C SER A 223 -4.55 8.18 1.04
N SER A 224 -4.78 7.36 2.08
CA SER A 224 -4.12 6.06 2.23
C SER A 224 -4.46 5.11 1.08
N TYR A 225 -5.75 5.02 0.72
CA TYR A 225 -6.19 4.26 -0.45
C TYR A 225 -5.54 4.77 -1.74
N ILE A 226 -5.60 6.08 -2.00
CA ILE A 226 -4.99 6.68 -3.19
C ILE A 226 -3.52 6.29 -3.27
N CYS A 227 -2.72 6.56 -2.22
CA CYS A 227 -1.28 6.32 -2.22
C CYS A 227 -0.89 4.85 -2.39
N THR A 228 -1.79 3.93 -2.00
CA THR A 228 -1.58 2.49 -2.17
C THR A 228 -1.90 2.00 -3.58
N VAL A 229 -2.86 2.63 -4.28
CA VAL A 229 -3.40 2.05 -5.53
C VAL A 229 -3.01 2.81 -6.79
N PHE A 230 -2.89 4.16 -6.76
CA PHE A 230 -2.62 4.94 -7.97
C PHE A 230 -1.26 4.66 -8.64
N PRO A 231 -0.19 4.23 -7.92
CA PRO A 231 1.12 4.04 -8.53
C PRO A 231 1.15 3.00 -9.67
N MET A 232 0.21 2.07 -9.69
CA MET A 232 0.06 1.13 -10.81
C MET A 232 -0.24 1.88 -12.12
N GLY A 233 -1.00 2.97 -12.08
CA GLY A 233 -1.30 3.82 -13.22
C GLY A 233 -0.07 4.55 -13.76
N LEU A 234 0.88 4.96 -12.91
CA LEU A 234 2.13 5.58 -13.34
C LEU A 234 2.91 4.65 -14.28
N MET A 235 2.90 3.34 -13.97
CA MET A 235 3.64 2.35 -14.77
C MET A 235 3.02 2.08 -16.14
N LEU A 236 1.78 2.45 -16.38
CA LEU A 236 1.20 2.40 -17.72
C LEU A 236 1.96 3.31 -18.70
N GLN A 237 2.47 4.47 -18.24
CA GLN A 237 3.27 5.36 -19.06
C GLN A 237 4.57 4.70 -19.56
N TYR A 238 5.13 3.76 -18.76
CA TYR A 238 6.38 3.04 -19.06
C TYR A 238 6.17 1.76 -19.87
N THR A 239 4.98 1.17 -19.83
CA THR A 239 4.74 -0.17 -20.37
C THR A 239 3.90 -0.15 -21.65
N VAL A 240 3.06 0.86 -21.84
CA VAL A 240 2.13 0.91 -22.96
C VAL A 240 2.79 1.53 -24.19
N LYS A 241 2.86 0.76 -25.29
CA LYS A 241 3.44 1.19 -26.56
C LYS A 241 2.43 1.89 -27.48
N GLN A 242 1.17 1.51 -27.44
CA GLN A 242 0.14 2.04 -28.33
C GLN A 242 -0.30 3.44 -27.91
N LYS A 243 -0.33 4.39 -28.84
CA LYS A 243 -0.67 5.80 -28.61
C LYS A 243 -2.02 5.98 -27.90
N LYS A 244 -3.05 5.22 -28.31
CA LYS A 244 -4.39 5.25 -27.70
C LYS A 244 -4.33 4.97 -26.17
N TRP A 245 -3.62 3.93 -25.78
CA TRP A 245 -3.53 3.55 -24.37
C TRP A 245 -2.63 4.47 -23.55
N ARG A 246 -1.67 5.16 -24.20
CA ARG A 246 -0.89 6.23 -23.54
C ARG A 246 -1.77 7.42 -23.18
N TYR A 247 -2.73 7.80 -24.02
CA TYR A 247 -3.72 8.83 -23.67
C TYR A 247 -4.61 8.40 -22.50
N VAL A 248 -5.08 7.14 -22.49
CA VAL A 248 -5.85 6.59 -21.35
C VAL A 248 -5.02 6.63 -20.07
N ALA A 249 -3.74 6.24 -20.13
CA ALA A 249 -2.82 6.34 -19.00
C ALA A 249 -2.63 7.80 -18.54
N GLY A 250 -2.51 8.75 -19.48
CA GLY A 250 -2.41 10.18 -19.18
C GLY A 250 -3.65 10.70 -18.45
N ILE A 251 -4.86 10.36 -18.92
CA ILE A 251 -6.12 10.76 -18.28
C ILE A 251 -6.21 10.16 -16.86
N TYR A 252 -5.92 8.86 -16.70
CA TYR A 252 -5.91 8.23 -15.39
C TYR A 252 -4.95 8.92 -14.41
N ASN A 253 -3.72 9.19 -14.86
CA ASN A 253 -2.70 9.84 -14.03
C ASN A 253 -3.08 11.29 -13.71
N SER A 254 -3.71 12.05 -14.65
CA SER A 254 -4.24 13.37 -14.36
C SER A 254 -5.32 13.35 -13.28
N ILE A 255 -6.28 12.42 -13.36
CA ILE A 255 -7.29 12.25 -12.32
C ILE A 255 -6.63 11.90 -10.98
N SER A 256 -5.62 11.00 -10.99
CA SER A 256 -4.89 10.61 -9.78
C SER A 256 -4.12 11.77 -9.16
N PHE A 257 -3.44 12.59 -9.95
CA PHE A 257 -2.77 13.80 -9.45
C PHE A 257 -3.78 14.87 -9.00
N GLY A 258 -4.91 14.98 -9.68
CA GLY A 258 -5.99 15.89 -9.29
C GLY A 258 -6.54 15.57 -7.90
N ILE A 259 -6.83 14.29 -7.64
CA ILE A 259 -7.31 13.88 -6.31
C ILE A 259 -6.23 14.01 -5.24
N LEU A 260 -4.95 13.76 -5.57
CA LEU A 260 -3.84 13.92 -4.61
C LEU A 260 -3.74 15.36 -4.07
N VAL A 261 -4.04 16.36 -4.88
CA VAL A 261 -4.00 17.75 -4.44
C VAL A 261 -5.30 18.23 -3.81
N THR A 262 -6.43 17.56 -4.08
CA THR A 262 -7.75 17.96 -3.58
C THR A 262 -8.23 17.17 -2.35
N GLN A 263 -7.56 16.05 -1.99
CA GLN A 263 -7.99 15.17 -0.91
C GLN A 263 -7.83 15.72 0.51
N ASN A 264 -7.05 16.79 0.68
CA ASN A 264 -6.95 17.54 1.93
C ASN A 264 -6.25 16.81 3.10
N SER A 265 -5.30 15.90 2.83
CA SER A 265 -4.44 15.29 3.85
C SER A 265 -2.96 15.44 3.46
N ASP A 266 -2.18 16.09 4.33
CA ASP A 266 -0.75 16.38 4.07
C ASP A 266 0.10 15.10 3.96
N SER A 267 -0.32 14.01 4.60
CA SER A 267 0.36 12.71 4.54
C SER A 267 0.48 12.15 3.12
N ALA A 268 -0.44 12.49 2.22
CA ALA A 268 -0.38 12.08 0.82
C ALA A 268 0.83 12.67 0.08
N PHE A 269 1.27 13.88 0.44
CA PHE A 269 2.46 14.48 -0.18
C PHE A 269 3.75 13.80 0.26
N PHE A 270 3.82 13.30 1.51
CA PHE A 270 4.93 12.44 1.94
C PHE A 270 4.97 11.13 1.14
N ALA A 271 3.83 10.51 0.95
CA ALA A 271 3.73 9.31 0.12
C ALA A 271 4.11 9.60 -1.33
N LEU A 272 3.63 10.70 -1.91
CA LEU A 272 3.97 11.13 -3.26
C LEU A 272 5.48 11.37 -3.41
N ALA A 273 6.12 12.02 -2.44
CA ALA A 273 7.57 12.22 -2.44
C ALA A 273 8.33 10.88 -2.44
N GLY A 274 7.92 9.91 -1.62
CA GLY A 274 8.49 8.56 -1.61
C GLY A 274 8.31 7.83 -2.94
N ILE A 275 7.10 7.89 -3.51
CA ILE A 275 6.76 7.29 -4.81
C ILE A 275 7.61 7.91 -5.93
N LEU A 276 7.65 9.24 -6.03
CA LEU A 276 8.41 9.94 -7.07
C LEU A 276 9.91 9.76 -6.90
N GLY A 277 10.42 9.75 -5.65
CA GLY A 277 11.82 9.47 -5.35
C GLY A 277 12.26 8.09 -5.83
N LEU A 278 11.49 7.05 -5.50
CA LEU A 278 11.79 5.69 -5.97
C LEU A 278 11.63 5.56 -7.49
N LEU A 279 10.61 6.20 -8.09
CA LEU A 279 10.40 6.20 -9.52
C LEU A 279 11.52 6.94 -10.26
N ALA A 280 12.02 8.07 -9.74
CA ALA A 280 13.17 8.80 -10.29
C ALA A 280 14.43 7.94 -10.28
N LEU A 281 14.73 7.28 -9.15
CA LEU A 281 15.85 6.34 -9.02
C LEU A 281 15.77 5.17 -10.03
N PHE A 282 14.57 4.66 -10.26
CA PHE A 282 14.35 3.64 -11.29
C PHE A 282 14.56 4.21 -12.70
N SER A 283 14.03 5.41 -12.97
CA SER A 283 14.03 6.03 -14.29
C SER A 283 15.43 6.45 -14.75
N CYS A 284 16.34 6.71 -13.82
CA CYS A 284 17.75 7.01 -14.12
C CYS A 284 18.51 5.86 -14.81
N LYS A 285 17.93 4.65 -14.87
CA LYS A 285 18.59 3.48 -15.48
C LYS A 285 18.62 3.53 -17.01
N LYS A 286 17.63 4.20 -17.64
CA LYS A 286 17.49 4.31 -19.09
C LYS A 286 16.94 5.68 -19.47
N ILE A 287 17.43 6.25 -20.59
CA ILE A 287 16.97 7.56 -21.05
C ILE A 287 15.48 7.57 -21.42
N GLU A 288 14.95 6.47 -21.97
CA GLU A 288 13.53 6.31 -22.25
C GLU A 288 12.67 6.40 -20.99
N TYR A 289 13.10 5.74 -19.91
CA TYR A 289 12.41 5.80 -18.62
C TYR A 289 12.48 7.21 -18.02
N TRP A 290 13.62 7.88 -18.17
CA TRP A 290 13.76 9.26 -17.71
C TRP A 290 12.86 10.22 -18.49
N LYS A 291 12.74 10.04 -19.81
CA LYS A 291 11.77 10.80 -20.63
C LYS A 291 10.32 10.59 -20.16
N HIS A 292 9.94 9.34 -19.84
CA HIS A 292 8.61 9.06 -19.26
C HIS A 292 8.41 9.67 -17.87
N PHE A 293 9.45 9.67 -17.04
CA PHE A 293 9.41 10.36 -15.76
C PHE A 293 9.14 11.87 -15.92
N LEU A 294 9.84 12.52 -16.84
CA LEU A 294 9.63 13.94 -17.12
C LEU A 294 8.23 14.23 -17.71
N GLU A 295 7.71 13.35 -18.55
CA GLU A 295 6.32 13.44 -19.02
C GLU A 295 5.32 13.38 -17.86
N LEU A 296 5.53 12.49 -16.89
CA LEU A 296 4.71 12.42 -15.68
C LEU A 296 4.84 13.68 -14.81
N MET A 297 6.04 14.25 -14.68
CA MET A 297 6.23 15.50 -13.95
C MET A 297 5.48 16.67 -14.61
N ILE A 298 5.55 16.79 -15.93
CA ILE A 298 4.77 17.78 -16.68
C ILE A 298 3.27 17.58 -16.43
N LEU A 299 2.79 16.35 -16.53
CA LEU A 299 1.39 16.02 -16.31
C LEU A 299 0.93 16.36 -14.89
N MET A 300 1.74 16.01 -13.90
CA MET A 300 1.48 16.30 -12.48
C MET A 300 1.37 17.80 -12.22
N TRP A 301 2.39 18.57 -12.63
CA TRP A 301 2.40 20.01 -12.37
C TRP A 301 1.32 20.74 -13.17
N THR A 302 1.04 20.31 -14.41
CA THR A 302 -0.09 20.82 -15.19
C THR A 302 -1.40 20.59 -14.48
N THR A 303 -1.61 19.39 -13.94
CA THR A 303 -2.83 19.04 -13.19
C THR A 303 -2.94 19.86 -11.91
N PHE A 304 -1.85 20.02 -11.16
CA PHE A 304 -1.85 20.80 -9.92
C PHE A 304 -2.20 22.26 -10.18
N VAL A 305 -1.56 22.89 -11.17
CA VAL A 305 -1.87 24.27 -11.59
C VAL A 305 -3.32 24.39 -12.08
N PHE A 306 -3.79 23.42 -12.86
CA PHE A 306 -5.17 23.40 -13.35
C PHE A 306 -6.19 23.33 -12.21
N ILE A 307 -6.00 22.46 -11.22
CA ILE A 307 -6.84 22.41 -10.01
C ILE A 307 -6.79 23.74 -9.26
N GLY A 308 -5.60 24.35 -9.12
CA GLY A 308 -5.46 25.67 -8.50
C GLY A 308 -6.24 26.77 -9.23
N ILE A 309 -6.29 26.74 -10.55
CA ILE A 309 -7.12 27.65 -11.36
C ILE A 309 -8.60 27.38 -11.11
N LEU A 310 -9.04 26.13 -11.11
CA LEU A 310 -10.43 25.77 -10.83
C LEU A 310 -10.87 26.22 -9.43
N GLN A 311 -10.00 26.06 -8.42
CA GLN A 311 -10.27 26.51 -7.05
C GLN A 311 -10.47 28.04 -6.96
N ARG A 312 -9.79 28.81 -7.81
CA ARG A 312 -9.98 30.28 -7.87
C ARG A 312 -11.24 30.68 -8.63
N ILE A 313 -11.55 29.99 -9.73
CA ILE A 313 -12.76 30.27 -10.53
C ILE A 313 -14.03 29.91 -9.75
N PHE A 314 -14.01 28.79 -9.06
CA PHE A 314 -15.18 28.28 -8.32
C PHE A 314 -15.06 28.50 -6.81
N VAL A 315 -14.45 29.62 -6.38
CA VAL A 315 -14.13 29.91 -4.97
C VAL A 315 -15.34 29.79 -4.03
N GLU A 316 -16.53 30.14 -4.49
CA GLU A 316 -17.77 30.07 -3.68
C GLU A 316 -18.25 28.62 -3.43
N ARG A 317 -17.89 27.68 -4.33
CA ARG A 317 -18.28 26.26 -4.22
C ARG A 317 -17.14 25.38 -3.76
N ALA A 318 -15.90 25.80 -4.00
CA ALA A 318 -14.75 24.97 -3.70
C ALA A 318 -14.55 24.82 -2.17
N VAL A 319 -14.46 23.59 -1.71
CA VAL A 319 -14.08 23.30 -0.32
C VAL A 319 -12.65 23.80 -0.10
N PRO A 320 -12.37 24.54 0.99
CA PRO A 320 -11.03 25.04 1.27
C PRO A 320 -9.98 23.94 1.32
N LEU A 321 -8.85 24.18 0.66
CA LEU A 321 -7.70 23.28 0.66
C LEU A 321 -6.77 23.59 1.84
N ASN A 322 -6.08 22.56 2.36
CA ASN A 322 -5.05 22.74 3.37
C ASN A 322 -3.80 23.43 2.81
N SER A 323 -2.88 23.81 3.70
CA SER A 323 -1.70 24.63 3.35
C SER A 323 -0.80 23.99 2.28
N LEU A 324 -0.54 22.68 2.36
CA LEU A 324 0.30 22.00 1.35
C LEU A 324 -0.41 21.88 0.00
N SER A 325 -1.70 21.56 0.00
CA SER A 325 -2.52 21.52 -1.22
C SER A 325 -2.58 22.88 -1.91
N LEU A 326 -2.75 23.96 -1.14
CA LEU A 326 -2.69 25.35 -1.67
C LEU A 326 -1.30 25.67 -2.21
N PHE A 327 -0.23 25.33 -1.48
CA PHE A 327 1.14 25.55 -1.93
C PHE A 327 1.41 24.85 -3.26
N PHE A 328 1.06 23.57 -3.38
CA PHE A 328 1.31 22.79 -4.60
C PHE A 328 0.35 23.10 -5.77
N SER A 329 -0.78 23.78 -5.54
CA SER A 329 -1.73 24.10 -6.63
C SER A 329 -1.74 25.56 -7.03
N GLN A 330 -1.46 26.50 -6.13
CA GLN A 330 -1.67 27.92 -6.37
C GLN A 330 -0.42 28.79 -6.27
N SER A 331 0.73 28.24 -5.86
CA SER A 331 1.97 29.00 -5.73
C SER A 331 2.70 29.16 -7.07
N ILE A 332 3.53 30.17 -7.15
CA ILE A 332 4.47 30.35 -8.27
C ILE A 332 5.43 29.18 -8.40
N PHE A 333 5.70 28.47 -7.28
CA PHE A 333 6.54 27.28 -7.25
C PHE A 333 6.03 26.20 -8.23
N SER A 334 4.73 25.94 -8.26
CA SER A 334 4.13 24.92 -9.13
C SER A 334 4.27 25.27 -10.62
N VAL A 335 4.11 26.54 -10.96
CA VAL A 335 4.33 27.04 -12.32
C VAL A 335 5.81 26.95 -12.70
N ALA A 336 6.72 27.33 -11.80
CA ALA A 336 8.15 27.21 -12.01
C ALA A 336 8.56 25.75 -12.24
N MET A 337 8.06 24.82 -11.43
CA MET A 337 8.35 23.39 -11.58
C MET A 337 7.77 22.81 -12.87
N LEU A 338 6.63 23.29 -13.34
CA LEU A 338 6.08 22.94 -14.65
C LEU A 338 7.04 23.39 -15.76
N VAL A 339 7.47 24.65 -15.74
CA VAL A 339 8.40 25.21 -16.76
C VAL A 339 9.72 24.42 -16.73
N ILE A 340 10.28 24.18 -15.56
CA ILE A 340 11.52 23.39 -15.38
C ILE A 340 11.33 21.98 -15.98
N SER A 341 10.23 21.32 -15.69
CA SER A 341 9.94 19.98 -16.22
C SER A 341 9.85 19.97 -17.75
N ILE A 342 9.23 21.00 -18.35
CA ILE A 342 9.15 21.17 -19.82
C ILE A 342 10.55 21.38 -20.41
N VAL A 343 11.35 22.30 -19.83
CA VAL A 343 12.71 22.59 -20.31
C VAL A 343 13.58 21.33 -20.26
N PHE A 344 13.57 20.60 -19.16
CA PHE A 344 14.31 19.35 -19.07
C PHE A 344 13.80 18.30 -20.05
N SER A 345 12.48 18.17 -20.23
CA SER A 345 11.91 17.24 -21.22
C SER A 345 12.40 17.56 -22.64
N LEU A 346 12.42 18.83 -23.01
CA LEU A 346 12.92 19.26 -24.33
C LEU A 346 14.43 19.00 -24.46
N ALA A 347 15.22 19.29 -23.43
CA ALA A 347 16.66 19.04 -23.42
C ALA A 347 16.98 17.54 -23.58
N TYR A 348 16.31 16.67 -22.84
CA TYR A 348 16.53 15.22 -22.95
C TYR A 348 16.03 14.61 -24.26
N LYS A 349 15.08 15.23 -24.95
CA LYS A 349 14.67 14.82 -26.32
C LYS A 349 15.77 15.07 -27.36
N GLN A 350 16.64 16.05 -27.13
CA GLN A 350 17.73 16.42 -28.04
C GLN A 350 19.03 15.65 -27.77
N VAL A 351 19.10 14.81 -26.74
CA VAL A 351 20.28 14.00 -26.43
C VAL A 351 20.51 13.00 -27.55
N LYS A 352 21.71 13.06 -28.16
CA LYS A 352 22.13 12.10 -29.20
C LYS A 352 22.43 10.75 -28.57
N GLU A 353 22.15 9.65 -29.30
CA GLU A 353 22.37 8.27 -28.83
C GLU A 353 23.77 8.02 -28.30
N GLU A 354 24.80 8.58 -28.96
CA GLU A 354 26.22 8.46 -28.56
C GLU A 354 26.50 9.01 -27.15
N ARG A 355 25.69 9.99 -26.69
CA ARG A 355 25.85 10.66 -25.40
C ARG A 355 24.90 10.16 -24.31
N GLU A 356 23.91 9.34 -24.66
CA GLU A 356 22.88 8.88 -23.72
C GLU A 356 23.47 8.25 -22.46
N GLY A 357 24.45 7.36 -22.60
CA GLY A 357 25.08 6.70 -21.47
C GLY A 357 25.81 7.66 -20.53
N GLN A 358 26.45 8.69 -21.07
CA GLN A 358 27.16 9.71 -20.26
C GLN A 358 26.15 10.62 -19.54
N VAL A 359 25.11 11.08 -20.25
CA VAL A 359 24.06 11.93 -19.68
C VAL A 359 23.34 11.18 -18.56
N MET A 360 23.00 9.90 -18.75
CA MET A 360 22.31 9.11 -17.73
C MET A 360 23.19 8.80 -16.50
N LYS A 361 24.51 8.66 -16.67
CA LYS A 361 25.45 8.58 -15.52
C LYS A 361 25.39 9.84 -14.67
N VAL A 362 25.45 11.03 -15.31
CA VAL A 362 25.36 12.31 -14.59
C VAL A 362 23.98 12.46 -13.94
N THR A 363 22.91 12.18 -14.66
CA THR A 363 21.55 12.21 -14.12
C THR A 363 21.39 11.32 -12.90
N SER A 364 21.89 10.08 -12.98
CA SER A 364 21.85 9.12 -11.87
C SER A 364 22.65 9.63 -10.66
N LEU A 365 23.81 10.25 -10.89
CA LEU A 365 24.60 10.85 -9.81
C LEU A 365 23.83 11.99 -9.14
N VAL A 366 23.27 12.91 -9.93
CA VAL A 366 22.50 14.06 -9.39
C VAL A 366 21.30 13.58 -8.58
N ILE A 367 20.52 12.62 -9.11
CA ILE A 367 19.34 12.09 -8.39
C ILE A 367 19.73 11.36 -7.11
N LYS A 368 20.78 10.53 -7.14
CA LYS A 368 21.28 9.84 -5.92
C LYS A 368 21.79 10.84 -4.89
N SER A 369 22.57 11.83 -5.32
CA SER A 369 23.04 12.90 -4.42
C SER A 369 21.89 13.72 -3.85
N GLY A 370 20.87 14.03 -4.69
CA GLY A 370 19.64 14.68 -4.25
C GLY A 370 18.86 13.85 -3.22
N ALA A 371 18.77 12.53 -3.41
CA ALA A 371 18.13 11.62 -2.45
C ALA A 371 18.88 11.58 -1.11
N VAL A 372 20.22 11.55 -1.14
CA VAL A 372 21.05 11.63 0.09
C VAL A 372 20.86 12.99 0.76
N ALA A 373 20.90 14.09 0.00
CA ALA A 373 20.67 15.44 0.53
C ALA A 373 19.28 15.58 1.17
N ALA A 374 18.24 15.03 0.54
CA ALA A 374 16.89 15.01 1.09
C ALA A 374 16.83 14.22 2.41
N LEU A 375 17.50 13.06 2.49
CA LEU A 375 17.58 12.28 3.74
C LEU A 375 18.30 13.08 4.84
N VAL A 376 19.43 13.71 4.53
CA VAL A 376 20.16 14.56 5.49
C VAL A 376 19.30 15.73 5.95
N LEU A 377 18.56 16.37 5.03
CA LEU A 377 17.63 17.45 5.36
C LEU A 377 16.50 16.96 6.29
N ILE A 378 15.89 15.81 6.02
CA ILE A 378 14.85 15.22 6.89
C ILE A 378 15.41 14.96 8.30
N LEU A 379 16.58 14.35 8.38
CA LEU A 379 17.26 14.12 9.68
C LEU A 379 17.59 15.45 10.39
N GLY A 380 18.03 16.44 9.65
CA GLY A 380 18.29 17.80 10.17
C GLY A 380 17.01 18.45 10.72
N ILE A 381 15.88 18.33 10.02
CA ILE A 381 14.59 18.84 10.47
C ILE A 381 14.14 18.11 11.75
N ILE A 382 14.28 16.79 11.82
CA ILE A 382 13.94 16.02 13.02
C ILE A 382 14.79 16.46 14.21
N LEU A 383 16.10 16.61 14.02
CA LEU A 383 17.00 17.10 15.06
C LEU A 383 16.69 18.54 15.46
N PHE A 384 16.36 19.39 14.51
CA PHE A 384 15.94 20.77 14.77
C PHE A 384 14.66 20.81 15.61
N ILE A 385 13.63 20.03 15.25
CA ILE A 385 12.38 19.92 16.03
C ILE A 385 12.70 19.42 17.45
N TYR A 386 13.54 18.40 17.58
CA TYR A 386 13.95 17.88 18.88
C TYR A 386 14.62 18.94 19.75
N TRP A 387 15.62 19.65 19.23
CA TRP A 387 16.33 20.70 19.96
C TRP A 387 15.47 21.91 20.24
N ASN A 388 14.59 22.28 19.31
CA ASN A 388 13.66 23.38 19.55
C ASN A 388 12.64 23.03 20.64
N THR A 389 12.19 21.77 20.70
CA THR A 389 11.26 21.28 21.73
C THR A 389 11.91 21.18 23.10
N THR A 390 13.11 20.62 23.19
CA THR A 390 13.79 20.35 24.48
C THR A 390 14.60 21.54 24.98
N GLY A 391 15.22 22.30 24.10
CA GLY A 391 16.16 23.39 24.42
C GLY A 391 15.64 24.80 24.08
N GLN A 392 14.41 24.93 23.58
CA GLN A 392 13.82 26.21 23.16
C GLN A 392 14.73 27.01 22.20
N LEU A 393 15.33 26.33 21.23
CA LEU A 393 16.36 26.86 20.32
C LEU A 393 15.94 28.20 19.68
N LEU A 394 14.70 28.30 19.18
CA LEU A 394 14.19 29.52 18.55
C LEU A 394 14.03 30.68 19.55
N SER A 395 13.75 30.41 20.81
CA SER A 395 13.62 31.45 21.85
C SER A 395 14.96 32.12 22.15
N TRP A 396 16.09 31.42 21.95
CA TRP A 396 17.44 32.03 22.08
C TRP A 396 17.70 33.14 21.06
N PHE A 397 17.04 33.05 19.90
CA PHE A 397 17.06 34.06 18.85
C PHE A 397 15.92 35.10 18.96
N GLY A 398 15.18 35.09 20.07
CA GLY A 398 14.02 35.99 20.26
C GLY A 398 12.81 35.67 19.40
N TYR A 399 12.77 34.49 18.76
CA TYR A 399 11.70 34.07 17.88
C TYR A 399 10.75 33.11 18.61
N GLN A 400 9.51 33.52 18.81
CA GLN A 400 8.43 32.65 19.26
C GLN A 400 7.66 32.18 18.03
N SER A 401 7.78 30.90 17.69
CA SER A 401 7.05 30.31 16.58
C SER A 401 5.69 29.83 17.03
N ASN A 402 4.64 30.34 16.40
CA ASN A 402 3.27 29.79 16.50
C ASN A 402 3.09 28.62 15.53
N ASN A 403 4.16 28.19 14.84
CA ASN A 403 4.11 27.10 13.88
C ASN A 403 4.19 25.76 14.60
N ASN A 404 3.08 25.05 14.64
CA ASN A 404 2.93 23.74 15.24
C ASN A 404 3.87 22.65 14.66
N TYR A 405 4.43 22.83 13.45
CA TYR A 405 5.35 21.85 12.86
C TYR A 405 6.80 21.97 13.37
N LEU A 406 7.18 23.13 13.91
CA LEU A 406 8.54 23.37 14.38
C LEU A 406 8.76 23.04 15.85
N TYR A 407 7.69 22.75 16.59
CA TYR A 407 7.72 22.42 18.01
C TYR A 407 6.84 21.21 18.27
N PHE A 408 7.41 20.12 18.81
CA PHE A 408 6.69 18.88 19.06
C PHE A 408 6.03 18.93 20.44
N ASP A 409 4.74 19.21 20.44
CA ASP A 409 3.86 19.22 21.61
C ASP A 409 2.66 18.28 21.45
N GLY A 410 1.73 18.30 22.39
CA GLY A 410 0.50 17.51 22.34
C GLY A 410 -0.39 17.80 21.13
N HIS A 411 -0.35 19.03 20.61
CA HIS A 411 -1.17 19.46 19.46
C HIS A 411 -0.46 19.23 18.12
N TRP A 412 0.78 18.79 18.12
CA TRP A 412 1.55 18.58 16.89
C TRP A 412 0.82 17.67 15.90
N GLY A 413 0.77 18.08 14.64
CA GLY A 413 0.18 17.29 13.57
C GLY A 413 -1.30 16.91 13.80
N ASN A 414 -2.11 17.87 14.24
CA ASN A 414 -3.52 17.66 14.58
C ASN A 414 -3.72 16.63 15.70
N ASN A 415 -3.14 16.91 16.87
CA ASN A 415 -3.15 16.09 18.10
C ASN A 415 -2.43 14.73 18.00
N ARG A 416 -1.69 14.44 16.91
CA ARG A 416 -0.85 13.23 16.83
C ARG A 416 0.29 13.25 17.86
N GLY A 417 0.81 14.43 18.20
CA GLY A 417 1.81 14.57 19.25
C GLY A 417 1.39 13.93 20.57
N SER A 418 0.15 14.19 21.03
CA SER A 418 -0.40 13.56 22.24
C SER A 418 -0.48 12.05 22.13
N SER A 419 -1.01 11.52 21.02
CA SER A 419 -1.13 10.07 20.82
C SER A 419 0.24 9.38 20.75
N TRP A 420 1.24 10.01 20.11
CA TRP A 420 2.61 9.46 20.03
C TRP A 420 3.34 9.49 21.38
N MET A 421 3.21 10.60 22.13
CA MET A 421 3.79 10.70 23.47
C MET A 421 3.20 9.65 24.43
N ILE A 422 1.87 9.49 24.43
CA ILE A 422 1.20 8.49 25.27
C ILE A 422 1.65 7.09 24.86
N ALA A 423 1.61 6.76 23.58
CA ALA A 423 2.04 5.46 23.08
C ALA A 423 3.48 5.14 23.48
N TRP A 424 4.40 6.10 23.34
CA TRP A 424 5.81 5.91 23.70
C TRP A 424 6.02 5.77 25.21
N GLN A 425 5.35 6.60 26.03
CA GLN A 425 5.43 6.53 27.48
C GLN A 425 4.91 5.18 28.00
N GLU A 426 3.74 4.76 27.51
CA GLU A 426 3.15 3.50 27.94
C GLU A 426 3.94 2.29 27.44
N PHE A 427 4.49 2.33 26.21
CA PHE A 427 5.40 1.30 25.74
C PHE A 427 6.62 1.14 26.67
N GLY A 428 7.16 2.26 27.18
CA GLY A 428 8.26 2.24 28.16
C GLY A 428 7.91 1.53 29.46
N ARG A 429 6.63 1.55 29.89
CA ARG A 429 6.13 0.92 31.13
C ARG A 429 5.78 -0.56 30.96
N LEU A 430 5.63 -1.05 29.72
CA LEU A 430 5.30 -2.45 29.45
C LEU A 430 6.35 -3.40 30.05
N PRO A 431 5.96 -4.58 30.54
CA PRO A 431 6.89 -5.63 30.90
C PRO A 431 7.68 -6.14 29.69
N LEU A 432 8.84 -6.74 29.92
CA LEU A 432 9.76 -7.13 28.85
C LEU A 432 9.10 -8.00 27.77
N TYR A 433 8.27 -8.98 28.16
CA TYR A 433 7.62 -9.85 27.20
C TYR A 433 6.65 -9.09 26.27
N GLN A 434 5.93 -8.08 26.78
CA GLN A 434 5.06 -7.23 25.97
C GLN A 434 5.88 -6.23 25.11
N LYS A 435 7.04 -5.76 25.57
CA LYS A 435 7.96 -4.98 24.71
C LYS A 435 8.46 -5.79 23.52
N LEU A 436 8.69 -7.09 23.71
CA LEU A 436 9.17 -7.99 22.64
C LEU A 436 8.05 -8.43 21.69
N PHE A 437 6.86 -8.77 22.23
CA PHE A 437 5.76 -9.41 21.49
C PHE A 437 4.47 -8.58 21.43
N GLY A 438 4.40 -7.44 22.11
CA GLY A 438 3.25 -6.54 22.12
C GLY A 438 2.14 -6.90 23.08
N VAL A 439 1.11 -6.05 23.11
CA VAL A 439 -0.07 -6.21 23.97
C VAL A 439 -1.20 -7.00 23.29
N GLY A 440 -1.07 -7.30 22.02
CA GLY A 440 -2.06 -8.02 21.21
C GLY A 440 -2.51 -7.23 19.98
N PRO A 441 -2.95 -7.91 18.90
CA PRO A 441 -3.45 -7.30 17.67
C PRO A 441 -4.54 -6.28 17.97
N ASP A 442 -4.36 -5.04 17.47
CA ASP A 442 -5.30 -3.92 17.64
C ASP A 442 -5.69 -3.59 19.10
N ALA A 443 -4.95 -4.13 20.10
CA ALA A 443 -5.26 -3.97 21.51
C ALA A 443 -4.74 -2.68 22.15
N PHE A 444 -4.24 -1.73 21.33
CA PHE A 444 -3.74 -0.42 21.79
C PHE A 444 -4.74 0.31 22.69
N SER A 445 -5.96 0.51 22.20
CA SER A 445 -7.01 1.17 22.96
C SER A 445 -7.40 0.39 24.23
N ALA A 446 -7.59 -0.93 24.11
CA ALA A 446 -7.97 -1.76 25.26
C ALA A 446 -6.94 -1.65 26.39
N HIS A 447 -5.64 -1.65 26.06
CA HIS A 447 -4.58 -1.51 27.04
C HIS A 447 -4.59 -0.11 27.69
N LEU A 448 -4.63 0.97 26.89
CA LEU A 448 -4.56 2.34 27.41
C LEU A 448 -5.73 2.68 28.33
N TYR A 449 -6.93 2.25 27.99
CA TYR A 449 -8.14 2.54 28.81
C TYR A 449 -8.26 1.63 30.06
N ASN A 450 -7.41 0.62 30.19
CA ASN A 450 -7.29 -0.17 31.43
C ASN A 450 -6.32 0.44 32.45
N VAL A 451 -5.56 1.49 32.06
CA VAL A 451 -4.68 2.22 32.98
C VAL A 451 -5.40 3.50 33.45
N PRO A 452 -5.84 3.61 34.71
CA PRO A 452 -6.72 4.69 35.17
C PRO A 452 -6.16 6.09 34.93
N GLU A 453 -4.86 6.32 35.17
CA GLU A 453 -4.18 7.60 34.95
C GLU A 453 -4.19 8.00 33.47
N VAL A 454 -3.96 7.01 32.58
CA VAL A 454 -3.97 7.23 31.13
C VAL A 454 -5.39 7.48 30.64
N GLN A 455 -6.36 6.72 31.13
CA GLN A 455 -7.78 6.92 30.82
C GLN A 455 -8.25 8.34 31.15
N GLN A 456 -7.92 8.83 32.35
CA GLN A 456 -8.27 10.20 32.75
C GLN A 456 -7.64 11.25 31.83
N ARG A 457 -6.36 11.08 31.46
CA ARG A 457 -5.66 11.96 30.50
C ARG A 457 -6.29 11.91 29.11
N LEU A 458 -6.66 10.72 28.64
CA LEU A 458 -7.34 10.54 27.35
C LEU A 458 -8.70 11.25 27.33
N GLN A 459 -9.48 11.14 28.41
CA GLN A 459 -10.76 11.86 28.54
C GLN A 459 -10.58 13.39 28.50
N GLN A 460 -9.53 13.91 29.14
CA GLN A 460 -9.21 15.35 29.08
C GLN A 460 -8.85 15.81 27.67
N LEU A 461 -8.15 14.98 26.87
CA LEU A 461 -7.67 15.34 25.54
C LEU A 461 -8.72 15.13 24.44
N TRP A 462 -9.51 14.06 24.51
CA TRP A 462 -10.46 13.65 23.46
C TRP A 462 -11.92 13.64 23.90
N GLY A 463 -12.23 13.97 25.15
CA GLY A 463 -13.60 13.97 25.67
C GLY A 463 -14.22 12.57 25.55
N ASN A 464 -15.35 12.49 24.86
CA ASN A 464 -16.06 11.23 24.62
C ASN A 464 -15.51 10.42 23.43
N LEU A 465 -14.58 10.97 22.65
CA LEU A 465 -13.97 10.26 21.54
C LEU A 465 -12.92 9.28 22.07
N ARG A 466 -12.97 8.03 21.60
CA ARG A 466 -12.03 7.01 22.00
C ARG A 466 -10.81 7.01 21.08
N LEU A 467 -9.61 7.11 21.64
CA LEU A 467 -8.36 6.93 20.91
C LEU A 467 -8.17 5.43 20.62
N THR A 468 -8.34 5.01 19.38
CA THR A 468 -8.29 3.59 18.98
C THR A 468 -6.90 3.11 18.56
N ASN A 469 -6.03 4.02 18.14
CA ASN A 469 -4.69 3.70 17.61
C ASN A 469 -3.75 4.91 17.75
N ALA A 470 -2.46 4.69 17.51
CA ALA A 470 -1.43 5.73 17.66
C ALA A 470 -1.38 6.76 16.50
N HIS A 471 -2.21 6.67 15.47
CA HIS A 471 -2.12 7.46 14.24
C HIS A 471 -0.72 7.45 13.57
N ASN A 472 0.02 6.38 13.80
CA ASN A 472 1.30 6.03 13.21
C ASN A 472 1.40 4.52 13.22
N GLU A 473 1.42 3.89 12.05
CA GLU A 473 1.37 2.42 11.95
C GLU A 473 2.57 1.75 12.60
N TYR A 474 3.74 2.36 12.51
CA TYR A 474 4.97 1.77 13.06
C TYR A 474 4.97 1.81 14.59
N LEU A 475 4.52 2.91 15.18
CA LEU A 475 4.36 3.03 16.62
C LEU A 475 3.21 2.13 17.12
N ASN A 476 2.12 2.05 16.37
CA ASN A 476 1.01 1.14 16.68
C ASN A 476 1.45 -0.33 16.58
N SER A 477 2.22 -0.69 15.56
CA SER A 477 2.78 -2.04 15.41
C SER A 477 3.78 -2.37 16.52
N LEU A 478 4.61 -1.41 16.91
CA LEU A 478 5.52 -1.56 18.06
C LEU A 478 4.75 -1.85 19.35
N PHE A 479 3.65 -1.16 19.59
CA PHE A 479 2.83 -1.33 20.77
C PHE A 479 2.02 -2.64 20.74
N CYS A 480 1.36 -2.93 19.61
CA CYS A 480 0.47 -4.08 19.46
C CYS A 480 1.21 -5.42 19.27
N TYR A 481 2.34 -5.41 18.54
CA TYR A 481 3.08 -6.64 18.16
C TYR A 481 4.50 -6.69 18.73
N GLY A 482 4.94 -5.65 19.46
CA GLY A 482 6.27 -5.54 20.05
C GLY A 482 7.37 -5.32 19.01
N ILE A 483 8.61 -5.34 19.50
CA ILE A 483 9.81 -5.12 18.68
C ILE A 483 9.89 -6.15 17.54
N PHE A 484 9.66 -7.43 17.84
CA PHE A 484 9.74 -8.49 16.82
C PHE A 484 8.65 -8.35 15.76
N GLY A 485 7.42 -7.99 16.14
CA GLY A 485 6.33 -7.74 15.21
C GLY A 485 6.61 -6.55 14.29
N LEU A 486 7.10 -5.43 14.85
CA LEU A 486 7.53 -4.28 14.05
C LEU A 486 8.65 -4.64 13.07
N LEU A 487 9.68 -5.37 13.53
CA LEU A 487 10.78 -5.79 12.64
C LEU A 487 10.29 -6.71 11.51
N SER A 488 9.36 -7.62 11.78
CA SER A 488 8.77 -8.48 10.75
C SER A 488 7.94 -7.69 9.73
N TRP A 489 7.20 -6.68 10.20
CA TRP A 489 6.47 -5.76 9.32
C TRP A 489 7.39 -4.96 8.41
N LEU A 490 8.43 -4.35 8.97
CA LEU A 490 9.45 -3.64 8.20
C LEU A 490 10.19 -4.56 7.22
N PHE A 491 10.43 -5.80 7.61
CA PHE A 491 11.01 -6.81 6.72
C PHE A 491 10.09 -7.10 5.53
N LEU A 492 8.78 -7.26 5.75
CA LEU A 492 7.82 -7.47 4.65
C LEU A 492 7.83 -6.30 3.65
N LEU A 493 7.74 -5.06 4.14
CA LEU A 493 7.72 -3.86 3.30
C LEU A 493 9.04 -3.72 2.51
N THR A 494 10.19 -3.84 3.19
CA THR A 494 11.51 -3.68 2.55
C THR A 494 11.84 -4.81 1.59
N ALA A 495 11.48 -6.05 1.92
CA ALA A 495 11.66 -7.21 1.03
C ALA A 495 10.83 -7.03 -0.25
N GLY A 496 9.57 -6.58 -0.14
CA GLY A 496 8.71 -6.29 -1.28
C GLY A 496 9.30 -5.22 -2.21
N ILE A 497 9.70 -4.07 -1.65
CA ILE A 497 10.31 -2.98 -2.44
C ILE A 497 11.57 -3.47 -3.16
N LYS A 498 12.47 -4.18 -2.47
CA LYS A 498 13.72 -4.70 -3.07
C LYS A 498 13.44 -5.74 -4.16
N ARG A 499 12.55 -6.70 -3.89
CA ARG A 499 12.22 -7.77 -4.84
C ARG A 499 11.59 -7.23 -6.12
N TYR A 500 10.56 -6.38 -5.98
CA TYR A 500 9.86 -5.85 -7.15
C TYR A 500 10.68 -4.79 -7.87
N GLY A 501 11.48 -3.99 -7.16
CA GLY A 501 12.45 -3.09 -7.75
C GLY A 501 13.52 -3.80 -8.60
N LYS A 502 13.98 -4.98 -8.15
CA LYS A 502 14.89 -5.83 -8.95
C LYS A 502 14.19 -6.43 -10.17
N LYS A 503 12.98 -6.98 -10.00
CA LYS A 503 12.20 -7.54 -11.11
C LYS A 503 11.76 -6.49 -12.15
N ALA A 504 11.65 -5.24 -11.75
CA ALA A 504 11.37 -4.13 -12.65
C ALA A 504 12.45 -3.89 -13.71
N GLU A 505 13.66 -4.40 -13.51
CA GLU A 505 14.73 -4.36 -14.53
C GLU A 505 14.39 -5.21 -15.76
N GLU A 506 13.63 -6.29 -15.58
CA GLU A 506 13.16 -7.16 -16.64
C GLU A 506 11.79 -6.76 -17.18
N ASN A 507 10.89 -6.38 -16.28
CA ASN A 507 9.54 -5.92 -16.63
C ASN A 507 9.14 -4.72 -15.76
N PRO A 508 9.04 -3.51 -16.35
CA PRO A 508 8.77 -2.28 -15.61
C PRO A 508 7.51 -2.29 -14.75
N ILE A 509 6.51 -3.14 -15.06
CA ILE A 509 5.26 -3.24 -14.29
C ILE A 509 5.50 -3.56 -12.81
N PHE A 510 6.59 -4.32 -12.51
CA PHE A 510 6.94 -4.64 -11.14
C PHE A 510 7.32 -3.43 -10.31
N MET A 511 7.80 -2.35 -10.95
CA MET A 511 8.00 -1.09 -10.23
C MET A 511 6.69 -0.56 -9.66
N GLY A 512 5.57 -0.73 -10.33
CA GLY A 512 4.26 -0.34 -9.81
C GLY A 512 3.96 -0.96 -8.45
N PHE A 513 4.21 -2.26 -8.28
CA PHE A 513 4.04 -2.92 -6.97
C PHE A 513 5.00 -2.37 -5.91
N ALA A 514 6.26 -2.09 -6.26
CA ALA A 514 7.20 -1.43 -5.33
C ALA A 514 6.73 -0.03 -4.94
N LEU A 515 6.18 0.73 -5.91
CA LEU A 515 5.62 2.07 -5.67
C LEU A 515 4.35 2.04 -4.80
N CYS A 516 3.51 1.02 -4.93
CA CYS A 516 2.36 0.82 -4.04
C CYS A 516 2.81 0.59 -2.59
N ILE A 517 3.85 -0.24 -2.40
CA ILE A 517 4.39 -0.51 -1.06
C ILE A 517 5.03 0.75 -0.45
N ILE A 518 5.85 1.49 -1.19
CA ILE A 518 6.46 2.72 -0.66
C ILE A 518 5.42 3.80 -0.40
N GLY A 519 4.40 3.93 -1.27
CA GLY A 519 3.27 4.85 -1.08
C GLY A 519 2.51 4.55 0.22
N TYR A 520 2.15 3.29 0.44
CA TYR A 520 1.56 2.83 1.69
C TYR A 520 2.47 3.12 2.88
N SER A 521 3.75 2.75 2.79
CA SER A 521 4.72 2.89 3.89
C SER A 521 4.93 4.35 4.31
N CYS A 522 5.09 5.25 3.36
CA CYS A 522 5.27 6.68 3.65
C CYS A 522 3.99 7.33 4.18
N HIS A 523 2.82 6.96 3.63
CA HIS A 523 1.55 7.50 4.12
C HIS A 523 1.29 7.08 5.57
N ASN A 524 1.57 5.84 5.92
CA ASN A 524 1.26 5.26 7.22
C ASN A 524 2.22 5.66 8.34
N LEU A 525 3.19 6.55 8.08
CA LEU A 525 3.85 7.35 9.12
C LEU A 525 2.85 8.25 9.88
N PHE A 526 1.72 8.61 9.23
CA PHE A 526 0.69 9.49 9.77
C PHE A 526 -0.71 8.85 9.75
N CYS A 527 -0.78 7.56 9.48
CA CYS A 527 -1.99 6.77 9.42
C CYS A 527 -1.75 5.39 10.10
N TYR A 528 -2.65 4.46 9.93
CA TYR A 528 -2.64 3.15 10.58
C TYR A 528 -3.28 2.10 9.69
N GLN A 529 -3.16 0.81 10.05
CA GLN A 529 -3.83 -0.29 9.35
C GLN A 529 -5.34 -0.11 9.39
N GLN A 530 -5.97 -0.25 8.24
CA GLN A 530 -7.41 -0.10 8.09
C GLN A 530 -7.91 -0.81 6.82
N VAL A 531 -9.21 -1.07 6.79
CA VAL A 531 -9.85 -1.83 5.71
C VAL A 531 -9.75 -1.16 4.33
N CYS A 532 -9.62 0.17 4.28
CA CYS A 532 -9.54 0.90 3.00
C CYS A 532 -8.17 0.87 2.33
N CYS A 533 -7.11 0.44 3.02
CA CYS A 533 -5.75 0.43 2.44
C CYS A 533 -5.00 -0.89 2.65
N THR A 534 -4.98 -1.47 3.86
CA THR A 534 -4.16 -2.65 4.19
C THR A 534 -4.51 -3.89 3.37
N PRO A 535 -5.79 -4.22 3.09
CA PRO A 535 -6.14 -5.32 2.19
C PRO A 535 -5.54 -5.15 0.79
N PHE A 536 -5.49 -3.92 0.28
CA PHE A 536 -4.93 -3.63 -1.05
C PHE A 536 -3.43 -3.85 -1.08
N LEU A 537 -2.69 -3.56 0.00
CA LEU A 537 -1.27 -3.87 0.10
C LEU A 537 -1.03 -5.38 -0.05
N PHE A 538 -1.71 -6.23 0.74
CA PHE A 538 -1.55 -7.68 0.66
C PHE A 538 -2.04 -8.26 -0.67
N LEU A 539 -3.11 -7.70 -1.24
CA LEU A 539 -3.60 -8.06 -2.56
C LEU A 539 -2.54 -7.76 -3.64
N MET A 540 -1.94 -6.57 -3.61
CA MET A 540 -0.88 -6.18 -4.57
C MET A 540 0.36 -7.06 -4.43
N ILE A 541 0.78 -7.40 -3.21
CA ILE A 541 1.90 -8.32 -2.96
C ILE A 541 1.57 -9.73 -3.48
N GLY A 542 0.37 -10.25 -3.21
CA GLY A 542 -0.08 -11.56 -3.69
C GLY A 542 -0.14 -11.64 -5.22
N VAL A 543 -0.71 -10.62 -5.88
CA VAL A 543 -0.76 -10.50 -7.35
C VAL A 543 0.65 -10.36 -7.94
N ALA A 544 1.54 -9.60 -7.30
CA ALA A 544 2.92 -9.46 -7.76
C ALA A 544 3.67 -10.79 -7.73
N GLU A 545 3.50 -11.62 -6.69
CA GLU A 545 4.12 -12.94 -6.63
C GLU A 545 3.49 -13.91 -7.63
N SER A 546 2.17 -13.92 -7.81
CA SER A 546 1.50 -14.68 -8.85
C SER A 546 2.05 -14.33 -10.24
N TYR A 547 2.16 -13.05 -10.55
CA TYR A 547 2.71 -12.56 -11.81
C TYR A 547 4.20 -12.87 -11.96
N SER A 548 4.95 -12.75 -10.86
CA SER A 548 6.39 -13.06 -10.79
C SER A 548 6.72 -14.50 -11.20
N ALA A 549 5.86 -15.45 -10.86
CA ALA A 549 6.02 -16.85 -11.24
C ALA A 549 5.82 -17.08 -12.76
N CYS A 550 5.07 -16.22 -13.45
CA CYS A 550 4.93 -16.24 -14.91
C CYS A 550 6.19 -15.74 -15.65
N PHE A 551 7.06 -14.97 -14.96
CA PHE A 551 8.29 -14.39 -15.48
C PHE A 551 9.46 -14.74 -14.55
N PRO A 552 9.96 -16.00 -14.61
CA PRO A 552 11.12 -16.38 -13.81
C PRO A 552 12.33 -15.54 -14.22
N LEU A 553 13.12 -15.10 -13.23
CA LEU A 553 14.36 -14.38 -13.47
C LEU A 553 15.26 -15.22 -14.40
N THR A 554 15.49 -14.74 -15.60
CA THR A 554 16.47 -15.37 -16.49
C THR A 554 17.84 -15.22 -15.84
N ASN A 555 18.46 -16.35 -15.47
CA ASN A 555 19.83 -16.39 -14.95
C ASN A 555 20.77 -15.84 -16.03
N ARG A 556 20.92 -14.51 -16.13
CA ARG A 556 22.07 -13.90 -16.81
C ARG A 556 23.28 -14.04 -15.89
N ARG A 557 23.83 -15.26 -15.84
CA ARG A 557 25.26 -15.41 -15.57
C ARG A 557 25.97 -14.99 -16.86
N LYS A 558 26.50 -13.82 -16.90
CA LYS A 558 27.67 -13.46 -17.69
C LYS A 558 28.63 -12.69 -16.80
#